data_156b2fefafc2e557bcb495d4d2dbba7a
#
_entry.id   156b2fefafc2e557bcb495d4d2dbba7a
#
_cell.length_a   1.000
_cell.length_b   1.000
_cell.length_c   1.000
_cell.angle_alpha   90.00
_cell.angle_beta   90.00
_cell.angle_gamma   90.00
#
_symmetry.space_group_name_H-M   'P 1'
#
loop_
_entity.id
_entity.type
_entity.pdbx_description
1 polymer ?
#
loop_
_entity_poly.entity_id
_entity_poly.type
_entity_poly.pdbx_seq_one_letter_code
_entity_poly.pdbx_strand_id
1 'polypeptide(L)'
;PEDTAADKLAMLSEYTKGILFDFDRAVIKDAAAEKLDMVYDLINSTENIIYVIEGYTDSIGDPGYNKYLSKRRAESVKTYLVKKGMSASKLETVGFGEENPAETNATAAGRAANRRVVIKLNE
;
A
#
# COMPACT_ATOMS: atom_id res chain seq x y z
N PRO A 1 -5.36 -10.54 -26.77
CA PRO A 1 -6.41 -9.65 -26.25
C PRO A 1 -5.91 -8.80 -25.10
N GLU A 2 -6.47 -7.61 -25.00
CA GLU A 2 -6.11 -6.70 -23.94
C GLU A 2 -6.80 -7.11 -22.63
N ASP A 3 -6.16 -6.82 -21.51
CA ASP A 3 -6.74 -7.07 -20.20
C ASP A 3 -7.96 -6.18 -20.00
N THR A 4 -9.01 -6.75 -19.43
CA THR A 4 -10.20 -5.98 -19.06
C THR A 4 -9.92 -5.16 -17.79
N ALA A 5 -10.81 -4.21 -17.48
CA ALA A 5 -10.71 -3.45 -16.23
C ALA A 5 -10.79 -4.38 -15.01
N ALA A 6 -11.62 -5.44 -15.07
CA ALA A 6 -11.73 -6.40 -13.99
C ALA A 6 -10.43 -7.19 -13.80
N ASP A 7 -9.76 -7.56 -14.92
CA ASP A 7 -8.48 -8.26 -14.87
C ASP A 7 -7.41 -7.37 -14.23
N LYS A 8 -7.36 -6.09 -14.60
CA LYS A 8 -6.39 -5.15 -14.04
C LYS A 8 -6.62 -4.93 -12.55
N LEU A 9 -7.89 -4.86 -12.13
CA LEU A 9 -8.22 -4.71 -10.71
C LEU A 9 -7.78 -5.93 -9.90
N ALA A 10 -7.99 -7.13 -10.45
CA ALA A 10 -7.55 -8.37 -9.80
C ALA A 10 -6.02 -8.42 -9.70
N MET A 11 -5.31 -8.00 -10.74
CA MET A 11 -3.85 -7.94 -10.73
C MET A 11 -3.35 -6.92 -9.71
N LEU A 12 -4.01 -5.77 -9.62
CA LEU A 12 -3.64 -4.75 -8.64
C LEU A 12 -3.75 -5.28 -7.22
N SER A 13 -4.86 -5.95 -6.89
CA SER A 13 -5.06 -6.57 -5.59
C SER A 13 -3.96 -7.57 -5.26
N GLU A 14 -3.57 -8.39 -6.23
CA GLU A 14 -2.51 -9.38 -6.04
C GLU A 14 -1.14 -8.71 -5.81
N TYR A 15 -0.80 -7.69 -6.60
CA TYR A 15 0.48 -7.02 -6.50
C TYR A 15 0.65 -6.29 -5.17
N THR A 16 -0.41 -5.72 -4.61
CA THR A 16 -0.31 -4.97 -3.35
C THR A 16 -0.04 -5.88 -2.15
N LYS A 17 -0.31 -7.17 -2.23
CA LYS A 17 -0.10 -8.09 -1.12
C LYS A 17 1.35 -8.19 -0.64
N GLY A 18 2.30 -7.82 -1.47
CA GLY A 18 3.73 -7.89 -1.12
C GLY A 18 4.33 -6.59 -0.64
N ILE A 19 3.52 -5.55 -0.41
CA ILE A 19 4.03 -4.24 0.01
C ILE A 19 4.03 -4.20 1.54
N LEU A 20 5.12 -4.72 2.14
CA LEU A 20 5.26 -4.88 3.58
C LEU A 20 6.37 -4.00 4.14
N PHE A 21 6.28 -3.71 5.44
CA PHE A 21 7.21 -2.84 6.14
C PHE A 21 7.76 -3.51 7.39
N ASP A 22 8.99 -3.15 7.74
CA ASP A 22 9.59 -3.57 9.00
C ASP A 22 8.90 -2.86 10.17
N PHE A 23 9.06 -3.45 11.36
CA PHE A 23 8.50 -2.88 12.59
C PHE A 23 9.00 -1.44 12.76
N ASP A 24 8.08 -0.54 13.08
CA ASP A 24 8.34 0.88 13.36
C ASP A 24 9.06 1.61 12.22
N ARG A 25 8.91 1.16 10.98
CA ARG A 25 9.54 1.77 9.80
C ARG A 25 8.53 2.11 8.72
N ALA A 26 8.84 3.17 7.97
CA ALA A 26 8.09 3.55 6.78
C ALA A 26 9.00 3.61 5.55
N VAL A 27 10.12 2.88 5.58
CA VAL A 27 11.09 2.82 4.49
C VAL A 27 10.68 1.72 3.51
N ILE A 28 10.71 2.04 2.22
CA ILE A 28 10.42 1.07 1.16
C ILE A 28 11.61 0.11 1.03
N LYS A 29 11.38 -1.17 1.31
CA LYS A 29 12.39 -2.21 1.17
C LYS A 29 12.44 -2.70 -0.28
N ASP A 30 13.53 -3.36 -0.66
CA ASP A 30 13.71 -3.84 -2.03
C ASP A 30 12.57 -4.73 -2.50
N ALA A 31 12.10 -5.64 -1.66
CA ALA A 31 10.97 -6.52 -2.00
C ALA A 31 9.69 -5.73 -2.25
N ALA A 32 9.44 -4.69 -1.44
CA ALA A 32 8.29 -3.82 -1.65
C ALA A 32 8.46 -2.98 -2.92
N ALA A 33 9.67 -2.51 -3.19
CA ALA A 33 9.96 -1.74 -4.40
C ALA A 33 9.67 -2.55 -5.66
N GLU A 34 10.01 -3.84 -5.69
CA GLU A 34 9.70 -4.72 -6.82
C GLU A 34 8.19 -4.79 -7.07
N LYS A 35 7.40 -4.92 -6.00
CA LYS A 35 5.94 -4.94 -6.11
C LYS A 35 5.40 -3.60 -6.57
N LEU A 36 5.96 -2.50 -6.07
CA LEU A 36 5.55 -1.16 -6.48
C LEU A 36 5.88 -0.88 -7.93
N ASP A 37 6.98 -1.43 -8.45
CA ASP A 37 7.31 -1.31 -9.87
C ASP A 37 6.25 -2.01 -10.73
N MET A 38 5.77 -3.18 -10.29
CA MET A 38 4.69 -3.89 -10.97
C MET A 38 3.38 -3.12 -10.91
N VAL A 39 3.07 -2.53 -9.76
CA VAL A 39 1.89 -1.68 -9.60
C VAL A 39 1.98 -0.48 -10.54
N TYR A 40 3.13 0.19 -10.56
CA TYR A 40 3.34 1.34 -11.43
C TYR A 40 3.07 0.99 -12.89
N ASP A 41 3.66 -0.10 -13.38
CA ASP A 41 3.47 -0.53 -14.77
C ASP A 41 2.01 -0.82 -15.09
N LEU A 42 1.27 -1.29 -14.10
CA LEU A 42 -0.15 -1.62 -14.28
C LEU A 42 -1.04 -0.38 -14.34
N ILE A 43 -0.77 0.64 -13.51
CA ILE A 43 -1.72 1.74 -13.31
C ILE A 43 -1.28 3.08 -13.91
N ASN A 44 -0.02 3.24 -14.31
CA ASN A 44 0.48 4.54 -14.78
C ASN A 44 -0.19 5.02 -16.06
N SER A 45 -0.72 4.12 -16.87
CA SER A 45 -1.35 4.46 -18.15
C SER A 45 -2.86 4.66 -18.06
N THR A 46 -3.45 4.45 -16.86
CA THR A 46 -4.88 4.64 -16.69
C THR A 46 -5.23 6.13 -16.62
N GLU A 47 -6.36 6.50 -17.24
CA GLU A 47 -6.84 7.88 -17.24
C GLU A 47 -8.09 8.01 -16.40
N ASN A 48 -8.28 9.17 -15.78
CA ASN A 48 -9.48 9.50 -15.02
C ASN A 48 -9.76 8.53 -13.85
N ILE A 49 -8.72 7.88 -13.35
CA ILE A 49 -8.83 6.98 -12.20
C ILE A 49 -7.97 7.53 -11.07
N ILE A 50 -8.56 7.62 -9.90
CA ILE A 50 -7.85 7.98 -8.68
C ILE A 50 -7.68 6.70 -7.85
N TYR A 51 -6.49 6.50 -7.33
CA TYR A 51 -6.17 5.36 -6.47
C TYR A 51 -5.99 5.83 -5.05
N VAL A 52 -6.42 5.01 -4.09
CA VAL A 52 -6.18 5.29 -2.69
C VAL A 52 -5.12 4.32 -2.16
N ILE A 53 -4.15 4.86 -1.45
CA ILE A 53 -3.06 4.13 -0.82
C ILE A 53 -3.35 4.06 0.67
N GLU A 54 -3.63 2.86 1.18
CA GLU A 54 -4.03 2.62 2.55
C GLU A 54 -2.87 2.02 3.33
N GLY A 55 -2.45 2.70 4.39
CA GLY A 55 -1.38 2.21 5.24
C GLY A 55 -1.93 1.56 6.51
N TYR A 56 -1.22 0.53 6.99
CA TYR A 56 -1.63 -0.24 8.18
C TYR A 56 -0.42 -0.56 9.04
N THR A 57 -0.68 -0.84 10.32
CA THR A 57 0.33 -1.29 11.28
C THR A 57 -0.14 -2.59 11.94
N ASP A 58 0.78 -3.24 12.69
CA ASP A 58 0.37 -4.23 13.66
C ASP A 58 -0.18 -3.51 14.91
N SER A 59 -0.57 -4.27 15.94
CA SER A 59 -1.21 -3.71 17.13
C SER A 59 -0.23 -3.30 18.23
N ILE A 60 1.07 -3.40 18.02
CA ILE A 60 2.07 -3.04 19.03
C ILE A 60 2.22 -1.52 19.06
N GLY A 61 2.17 -0.97 20.29
CA GLY A 61 2.40 0.45 20.51
C GLY A 61 1.11 1.24 20.66
N ASP A 62 1.27 2.55 20.77
CA ASP A 62 0.17 3.48 20.97
C ASP A 62 -0.69 3.59 19.70
N PRO A 63 -2.02 3.48 19.81
CA PRO A 63 -2.89 3.59 18.64
C PRO A 63 -2.75 4.92 17.86
N GLY A 64 -2.53 6.03 18.56
CA GLY A 64 -2.32 7.32 17.89
C GLY A 64 -1.03 7.35 17.08
N TYR A 65 0.04 6.79 17.64
CA TYR A 65 1.30 6.65 16.91
C TYR A 65 1.15 5.72 15.70
N ASN A 66 0.42 4.62 15.87
CA ASN A 66 0.19 3.68 14.77
C ASN A 66 -0.60 4.32 13.64
N LYS A 67 -1.55 5.19 13.97
CA LYS A 67 -2.27 5.97 12.96
C LYS A 67 -1.30 6.85 12.17
N TYR A 68 -0.42 7.55 12.85
CA TYR A 68 0.61 8.38 12.23
C TYR A 68 1.57 7.54 11.36
N LEU A 69 2.07 6.42 11.89
CA LEU A 69 3.00 5.55 11.17
C LEU A 69 2.38 4.99 9.89
N SER A 70 1.11 4.55 9.98
CA SER A 70 0.40 4.02 8.82
C SER A 70 0.24 5.07 7.72
N LYS A 71 -0.04 6.31 8.09
CA LYS A 71 -0.10 7.43 7.14
C LYS A 71 1.26 7.64 6.47
N ARG A 72 2.33 7.60 7.25
CA ARG A 72 3.69 7.74 6.71
C ARG A 72 4.04 6.64 5.73
N ARG A 73 3.60 5.40 6.00
CA ARG A 73 3.80 4.28 5.07
C ARG A 73 3.08 4.53 3.75
N ALA A 74 1.84 4.98 3.81
CA ALA A 74 1.09 5.33 2.61
C ALA A 74 1.77 6.45 1.83
N GLU A 75 2.27 7.46 2.52
CA GLU A 75 2.96 8.58 1.88
C GLU A 75 4.29 8.17 1.27
N SER A 76 5.02 7.24 1.89
CA SER A 76 6.25 6.70 1.31
C SER A 76 5.96 6.01 -0.03
N VAL A 77 4.88 5.25 -0.09
CA VAL A 77 4.46 4.58 -1.33
C VAL A 77 4.07 5.60 -2.39
N LYS A 78 3.31 6.63 -2.01
CA LYS A 78 2.94 7.69 -2.94
C LYS A 78 4.18 8.38 -3.51
N THR A 79 5.13 8.75 -2.64
CA THR A 79 6.37 9.39 -3.05
C THR A 79 7.14 8.52 -4.05
N TYR A 80 7.20 7.21 -3.79
CA TYR A 80 7.86 6.27 -4.69
C TYR A 80 7.22 6.28 -6.08
N LEU A 81 5.90 6.19 -6.14
CA LEU A 81 5.17 6.15 -7.41
C LEU A 81 5.27 7.47 -8.16
N VAL A 82 5.23 8.60 -7.45
CA VAL A 82 5.38 9.93 -8.06
C VAL A 82 6.78 10.07 -8.67
N LYS A 83 7.81 9.62 -7.97
CA LYS A 83 9.18 9.67 -8.49
C LYS A 83 9.36 8.81 -9.73
N LYS A 84 8.58 7.75 -9.88
CA LYS A 84 8.61 6.92 -11.08
C LYS A 84 7.88 7.58 -12.26
N GLY A 85 7.01 8.53 -12.01
CA GLY A 85 6.33 9.26 -13.07
C GLY A 85 4.82 9.42 -12.93
N MET A 86 4.21 8.91 -11.85
CA MET A 86 2.77 9.11 -11.67
C MET A 86 2.46 10.53 -11.22
N SER A 87 1.30 11.03 -11.64
CA SER A 87 0.80 12.32 -11.16
C SER A 87 0.33 12.18 -9.71
N ALA A 88 0.76 13.10 -8.86
CA ALA A 88 0.35 13.11 -7.45
C ALA A 88 -1.17 13.23 -7.30
N SER A 89 -1.84 13.90 -8.23
CA SER A 89 -3.29 14.08 -8.18
C SER A 89 -4.07 12.78 -8.37
N LYS A 90 -3.44 11.73 -8.84
CA LYS A 90 -4.08 10.41 -9.02
C LYS A 90 -3.96 9.53 -7.78
N LEU A 91 -3.27 9.98 -6.74
CA LEU A 91 -2.94 9.15 -5.57
C LEU A 91 -3.37 9.87 -4.30
N GLU A 92 -4.27 9.23 -3.56
CA GLU A 92 -4.68 9.70 -2.24
C GLU A 92 -4.11 8.75 -1.18
N THR A 93 -3.79 9.27 -0.01
CA THR A 93 -3.23 8.46 1.07
C THR A 93 -4.13 8.50 2.29
N VAL A 94 -4.23 7.36 2.98
CA VAL A 94 -4.95 7.27 4.25
C VAL A 94 -4.22 6.30 5.16
N GLY A 95 -4.18 6.63 6.45
CA GLY A 95 -3.60 5.76 7.48
C GLY A 95 -4.70 5.20 8.36
N PHE A 96 -4.82 3.89 8.41
CA PHE A 96 -5.80 3.20 9.26
C PHE A 96 -5.22 2.69 10.57
N GLY A 97 -3.91 2.82 10.78
CA GLY A 97 -3.28 2.32 11.98
C GLY A 97 -3.42 0.81 12.09
N GLU A 98 -3.85 0.34 13.27
CA GLU A 98 -4.02 -1.09 13.52
C GLU A 98 -5.41 -1.62 13.17
N GLU A 99 -6.27 -0.79 12.58
CA GLU A 99 -7.60 -1.21 12.18
C GLU A 99 -7.53 -2.24 11.04
N ASN A 100 -8.55 -3.07 10.93
CA ASN A 100 -8.73 -4.05 9.86
C ASN A 100 -7.49 -4.95 9.64
N PRO A 101 -7.04 -5.67 10.68
CA PRO A 101 -5.87 -6.53 10.51
C PRO A 101 -6.10 -7.61 9.45
N ALA A 102 -5.07 -7.85 8.61
CA ALA A 102 -5.13 -8.88 7.59
C ALA A 102 -4.97 -10.27 8.21
N GLU A 103 -4.18 -10.35 9.30
CA GLU A 103 -3.89 -11.58 10.02
C GLU A 103 -3.92 -11.31 11.52
N THR A 104 -3.77 -12.36 12.31
CA THR A 104 -3.74 -12.20 13.77
C THR A 104 -2.53 -11.39 14.23
N ASN A 105 -2.73 -10.52 15.22
CA ASN A 105 -1.63 -9.82 15.88
C ASN A 105 -0.97 -10.65 16.99
N ALA A 106 -1.47 -11.85 17.26
CA ALA A 106 -0.96 -12.71 18.32
C ALA A 106 0.39 -13.35 17.98
N THR A 107 0.72 -13.48 16.69
CA THR A 107 1.97 -14.09 16.24
C THR A 107 2.86 -13.08 15.54
N ALA A 108 4.17 -13.33 15.54
CA ALA A 108 5.11 -12.48 14.82
C ALA A 108 4.83 -12.48 13.31
N ALA A 109 4.49 -13.63 12.74
CA ALA A 109 4.16 -13.74 11.33
C ALA A 109 2.90 -12.94 10.97
N GLY A 110 1.87 -13.00 11.83
CA GLY A 110 0.64 -12.23 11.62
C GLY A 110 0.89 -10.74 11.71
N ARG A 111 1.68 -10.30 12.69
CA ARG A 111 2.04 -8.89 12.83
C ARG A 111 2.82 -8.40 11.60
N ALA A 112 3.74 -9.21 11.09
CA ALA A 112 4.48 -8.85 9.87
C ALA A 112 3.54 -8.65 8.68
N ALA A 113 2.54 -9.50 8.52
CA ALA A 113 1.54 -9.37 7.47
C ALA A 113 0.67 -8.12 7.64
N ASN A 114 0.47 -7.67 8.88
CA ASN A 114 -0.35 -6.48 9.16
C ASN A 114 0.39 -5.17 8.89
N ARG A 115 1.72 -5.18 8.86
CA ARG A 115 2.55 -4.01 8.52
C ARG A 115 2.61 -3.85 7.01
N ARG A 116 1.53 -3.32 6.44
CA ARG A 116 1.34 -3.33 4.98
C ARG A 116 0.77 -2.04 4.43
N VAL A 117 0.85 -1.90 3.11
CA VAL A 117 0.12 -0.89 2.34
C VAL A 117 -0.72 -1.61 1.30
N VAL A 118 -1.92 -1.14 1.09
CA VAL A 118 -2.85 -1.63 0.07
C VAL A 118 -3.17 -0.49 -0.87
N ILE A 119 -3.16 -0.76 -2.18
CA ILE A 119 -3.52 0.24 -3.19
C ILE A 119 -4.77 -0.26 -3.90
N LYS A 120 -5.79 0.60 -3.98
CA LYS A 120 -7.04 0.23 -4.63
C LYS A 120 -7.68 1.43 -5.31
N LEU A 121 -8.71 1.17 -6.10
CA LEU A 121 -9.46 2.24 -6.75
C LEU A 121 -10.21 3.05 -5.70
N ASN A 122 -10.23 4.36 -5.89
CA ASN A 122 -11.07 5.25 -5.10
C ASN A 122 -12.40 5.39 -5.83
N GLU A 123 -13.39 4.70 -5.33
CA GLU A 123 -14.72 4.71 -5.90
C GLU A 123 -15.62 5.76 -5.27
#